data_fd97d12eff8b10f309b0f705bc1c4a41
#
_entry.id   fd97d12eff8b10f309b0f705bc1c4a41
#
_cell.length_a   1.000
_cell.length_b   1.000
_cell.length_c   1.000
_cell.angle_alpha   90.00
_cell.angle_beta   90.00
_cell.angle_gamma   90.00
#
_symmetry.space_group_name_H-M   'P 1'
#
loop_
_entity.id
_entity.type
_entity.pdbx_description
1 polymer ?
#
loop_
_entity_poly.entity_id
_entity_poly.type
_entity_poly.pdbx_seq_one_letter_code
_entity_poly.pdbx_strand_id
1 'polypeptide(L)'
;MKNIPLSAKRYLFLLNGVLLLLLLGVGYAWSIFVGPLEEWFGWNRTQTSLAFTINVICFAVGVTVCGILSKHFHYQRIAQLAGVLLAAGFMLTTRITAIWQLYVTYSVICGVATGIAYSAIVSTLPLWFRDKTGMATGLLVMGYAFSTTLLGPICQSLLSTFGWQMTFMVLGSVDLVVIILGGFFVRFPKAKEFEELPQGPEVASGSVQNVSTAEMLKTPTFYLIFAYIVTLGSVGLAIINHMSPLLIGEFGLAAATAAAVVSIGSLCNGVGRLLCGAIFDKIGSIATTRLLSTYSLVIIGLLYLAYQAKMVPAMLILMCAALVAFGGNAATIPSITRGLYGDKYFSSNFSMIYLNSLFSGIPASIVGMLQAKAGNYENMFLILGCCSVIATLCAWCAGMANKKRS
;
A
#
# COMPACT_ATOMS: atom_id res chain seq x y z
N MET A 1 9.25 25.33 -17.98
CA MET A 1 9.11 23.93 -18.45
C MET A 1 8.82 23.76 -19.96
N LYS A 2 8.77 24.85 -20.73
CA LYS A 2 8.50 24.78 -22.19
C LYS A 2 9.61 24.08 -23.01
N ASN A 3 10.82 24.01 -22.49
CA ASN A 3 12.00 23.50 -23.21
C ASN A 3 12.51 22.11 -22.74
N ILE A 4 11.77 21.43 -21.84
CA ILE A 4 12.18 20.10 -21.37
C ILE A 4 11.61 19.05 -22.33
N PRO A 5 12.43 18.15 -22.90
CA PRO A 5 11.96 17.09 -23.78
C PRO A 5 10.96 16.17 -23.01
N LEU A 6 9.97 15.65 -23.72
CA LEU A 6 8.89 14.87 -23.10
C LEU A 6 9.42 13.64 -22.36
N SER A 7 10.47 13.02 -22.90
CA SER A 7 11.19 11.91 -22.27
C SER A 7 11.72 12.26 -20.88
N ALA A 8 12.37 13.39 -20.71
CA ALA A 8 12.87 13.84 -19.39
C ALA A 8 11.72 14.29 -18.49
N LYS A 9 10.69 14.94 -19.05
CA LYS A 9 9.53 15.44 -18.31
C LYS A 9 8.79 14.31 -17.61
N ARG A 10 8.55 13.16 -18.26
CA ARG A 10 7.85 12.03 -17.63
C ARG A 10 8.61 11.48 -16.41
N TYR A 11 9.94 11.41 -16.44
CA TYR A 11 10.73 10.98 -15.29
C TYR A 11 10.70 11.99 -14.14
N LEU A 12 10.66 13.29 -14.43
CA LEU A 12 10.48 14.33 -13.39
C LEU A 12 9.12 14.19 -12.69
N PHE A 13 8.04 13.90 -13.43
CA PHE A 13 6.73 13.65 -12.85
C PHE A 13 6.73 12.39 -11.98
N LEU A 14 7.39 11.33 -12.44
CA LEU A 14 7.51 10.09 -11.68
C LEU A 14 8.30 10.30 -10.39
N LEU A 15 9.46 10.95 -10.48
CA LEU A 15 10.31 11.27 -9.31
C LEU A 15 9.55 12.12 -8.30
N ASN A 16 8.84 13.16 -8.76
CA ASN A 16 7.97 13.95 -7.91
C ASN A 16 6.90 13.08 -7.21
N GLY A 17 6.25 12.18 -7.95
CA GLY A 17 5.26 11.26 -7.38
C GLY A 17 5.85 10.32 -6.33
N VAL A 18 7.05 9.78 -6.58
CA VAL A 18 7.77 8.93 -5.62
C VAL A 18 8.09 9.73 -4.34
N LEU A 19 8.57 10.99 -4.49
CA LEU A 19 8.85 11.87 -3.35
C LEU A 19 7.58 12.18 -2.54
N LEU A 20 6.48 12.52 -3.23
CA LEU A 20 5.21 12.76 -2.56
C LEU A 20 4.71 11.51 -1.81
N LEU A 21 4.76 10.34 -2.43
CA LEU A 21 4.35 9.10 -1.79
C LEU A 21 5.27 8.68 -0.65
N LEU A 22 6.57 8.99 -0.75
CA LEU A 22 7.52 8.79 0.34
C LEU A 22 7.13 9.61 1.58
N LEU A 23 6.78 10.89 1.41
CA LEU A 23 6.32 11.73 2.51
C LEU A 23 4.98 11.26 3.08
N LEU A 24 4.02 10.97 2.21
CA LEU A 24 2.70 10.46 2.63
C LEU A 24 2.77 9.15 3.41
N GLY A 25 3.81 8.34 3.18
CA GLY A 25 4.01 7.06 3.87
C GLY A 25 4.48 7.18 5.33
N VAL A 26 4.81 8.37 5.83
CA VAL A 26 5.23 8.59 7.23
C VAL A 26 4.19 8.07 8.24
N GLY A 27 2.91 8.01 7.88
CA GLY A 27 1.89 7.39 8.71
C GLY A 27 2.22 5.94 9.14
N TYR A 28 2.99 5.19 8.33
CA TYR A 28 3.48 3.85 8.72
C TYR A 28 4.59 3.88 9.78
N ALA A 29 5.23 5.02 10.00
CA ALA A 29 6.20 5.19 11.08
C ALA A 29 5.52 5.45 12.44
N TRP A 30 4.20 5.29 12.56
CA TRP A 30 3.43 5.52 13.77
C TRP A 30 4.03 4.87 15.02
N SER A 31 4.58 3.66 14.89
CA SER A 31 5.20 2.93 16.00
C SER A 31 6.32 3.71 16.72
N ILE A 32 6.98 4.66 16.04
CA ILE A 32 8.03 5.52 16.61
C ILE A 32 7.43 6.52 17.61
N PHE A 33 6.20 7.00 17.36
CA PHE A 33 5.54 7.99 18.20
C PHE A 33 4.81 7.39 19.41
N VAL A 34 4.50 6.09 19.36
CA VAL A 34 3.69 5.42 20.36
C VAL A 34 4.30 5.52 21.76
N GLY A 35 5.55 5.11 21.95
CA GLY A 35 6.22 5.15 23.24
C GLY A 35 6.25 6.55 23.87
N PRO A 36 6.77 7.56 23.16
CA PRO A 36 6.80 8.94 23.64
C PRO A 36 5.43 9.53 23.99
N LEU A 37 4.38 9.18 23.24
CA LEU A 37 3.02 9.65 23.55
C LEU A 37 2.42 8.92 24.74
N GLU A 38 2.66 7.61 24.89
CA GLU A 38 2.24 6.83 26.06
C GLU A 38 2.92 7.36 27.33
N GLU A 39 4.20 7.66 27.27
CA GLU A 39 4.96 8.22 28.39
C GLU A 39 4.48 9.63 28.76
N TRP A 40 4.23 10.48 27.75
CA TRP A 40 3.81 11.88 27.97
C TRP A 40 2.41 12.02 28.56
N PHE A 41 1.46 11.19 28.08
CA PHE A 41 0.04 11.34 28.42
C PHE A 41 -0.48 10.25 29.39
N GLY A 42 0.32 9.22 29.68
CA GLY A 42 -0.14 8.06 30.45
C GLY A 42 -1.15 7.17 29.71
N TRP A 43 -1.17 7.23 28.37
CA TRP A 43 -2.07 6.39 27.57
C TRP A 43 -1.57 4.95 27.50
N ASN A 44 -2.53 4.01 27.33
CA ASN A 44 -2.20 2.61 27.16
C ASN A 44 -2.04 2.21 25.69
N ARG A 45 -1.37 1.08 25.45
CA ARG A 45 -1.10 0.54 24.12
C ARG A 45 -2.37 0.32 23.27
N THR A 46 -3.48 -0.04 23.89
CA THR A 46 -4.76 -0.25 23.18
C THR A 46 -5.26 1.06 22.58
N GLN A 47 -5.16 2.16 23.32
CA GLN A 47 -5.58 3.48 22.85
C GLN A 47 -4.71 3.98 21.70
N THR A 48 -3.39 3.84 21.79
CA THR A 48 -2.46 4.28 20.75
C THR A 48 -2.51 3.40 19.50
N SER A 49 -2.73 2.09 19.65
CA SER A 49 -2.97 1.18 18.53
C SER A 49 -4.29 1.46 17.82
N LEU A 50 -5.34 1.86 18.55
CA LEU A 50 -6.62 2.26 17.98
C LEU A 50 -6.48 3.49 17.08
N ALA A 51 -5.61 4.45 17.45
CA ALA A 51 -5.32 5.62 16.61
C ALA A 51 -4.81 5.20 15.21
N PHE A 52 -3.90 4.24 15.13
CA PHE A 52 -3.41 3.71 13.86
C PHE A 52 -4.50 2.98 13.07
N THR A 53 -5.30 2.17 13.75
CA THR A 53 -6.42 1.44 13.12
C THR A 53 -7.42 2.41 12.48
N ILE A 54 -7.82 3.46 13.20
CA ILE A 54 -8.71 4.51 12.66
C ILE A 54 -8.05 5.21 11.48
N ASN A 55 -6.73 5.49 11.54
CA ASN A 55 -6.00 6.12 10.44
C ASN A 55 -6.07 5.28 9.16
N VAL A 56 -5.86 3.97 9.24
CA VAL A 56 -5.94 3.05 8.09
C VAL A 56 -7.36 3.00 7.51
N ILE A 57 -8.38 2.98 8.35
CA ILE A 57 -9.79 3.05 7.90
C ILE A 57 -10.05 4.38 7.19
N CYS A 58 -9.63 5.49 7.79
CA CYS A 58 -9.80 6.83 7.23
C CYS A 58 -9.00 7.03 5.93
N PHE A 59 -7.85 6.36 5.79
CA PHE A 59 -7.13 6.32 4.52
C PHE A 59 -7.99 5.71 3.40
N ALA A 60 -8.65 4.57 3.64
CA ALA A 60 -9.54 3.96 2.65
C ALA A 60 -10.73 4.86 2.30
N VAL A 61 -11.28 5.56 3.30
CA VAL A 61 -12.30 6.61 3.09
C VAL A 61 -11.73 7.73 2.21
N GLY A 62 -10.52 8.20 2.48
CA GLY A 62 -9.84 9.23 1.68
C GLY A 62 -9.65 8.83 0.22
N VAL A 63 -9.27 7.58 -0.06
CA VAL A 63 -9.21 7.04 -1.43
C VAL A 63 -10.58 7.13 -2.12
N THR A 64 -11.66 6.83 -1.39
CA THR A 64 -13.05 6.93 -1.90
C THR A 64 -13.44 8.38 -2.14
N VAL A 65 -13.12 9.27 -1.22
CA VAL A 65 -13.38 10.72 -1.35
C VAL A 65 -12.65 11.28 -2.58
N CYS A 66 -11.41 10.87 -2.85
CA CYS A 66 -10.69 11.26 -4.08
C CYS A 66 -11.47 10.84 -5.34
N GLY A 67 -12.04 9.62 -5.36
CA GLY A 67 -12.88 9.15 -6.46
C GLY A 67 -14.12 10.00 -6.71
N ILE A 68 -14.71 10.57 -5.66
CA ILE A 68 -15.85 11.50 -5.75
C ILE A 68 -15.39 12.88 -6.23
N LEU A 69 -14.35 13.43 -5.59
CA LEU A 69 -13.81 14.75 -5.90
C LEU A 69 -13.28 14.86 -7.34
N SER A 70 -12.72 13.77 -7.87
CA SER A 70 -12.17 13.73 -9.23
C SER A 70 -13.21 13.96 -10.34
N LYS A 71 -14.51 13.87 -10.03
CA LYS A 71 -15.60 14.20 -10.95
C LYS A 71 -15.80 15.71 -11.12
N HIS A 72 -15.38 16.50 -10.15
CA HIS A 72 -15.64 17.95 -10.08
C HIS A 72 -14.37 18.79 -10.08
N PHE A 73 -13.23 18.22 -9.65
CA PHE A 73 -11.98 18.96 -9.50
C PHE A 73 -10.82 18.28 -10.23
N HIS A 74 -9.85 19.08 -10.67
CA HIS A 74 -8.61 18.56 -11.24
C HIS A 74 -7.74 17.94 -10.15
N TYR A 75 -7.07 16.83 -10.46
CA TYR A 75 -6.21 16.10 -9.52
C TYR A 75 -5.10 16.93 -8.87
N GLN A 76 -4.60 17.96 -9.57
CA GLN A 76 -3.66 18.92 -9.01
C GLN A 76 -4.23 19.62 -7.76
N ARG A 77 -5.46 20.16 -7.87
CA ARG A 77 -6.14 20.80 -6.75
C ARG A 77 -6.50 19.84 -5.64
N ILE A 78 -6.91 18.61 -6.02
CA ILE A 78 -7.22 17.54 -5.05
C ILE A 78 -5.97 17.21 -4.23
N ALA A 79 -4.81 17.03 -4.88
CA ALA A 79 -3.55 16.74 -4.19
C ALA A 79 -3.11 17.91 -3.30
N GLN A 80 -3.23 19.14 -3.77
CA GLN A 80 -2.88 20.33 -2.99
C GLN A 80 -3.79 20.52 -1.76
N LEU A 81 -5.10 20.35 -1.92
CA LEU A 81 -6.06 20.41 -0.81
C LEU A 81 -5.78 19.30 0.21
N ALA A 82 -5.45 18.10 -0.25
CA ALA A 82 -5.04 17.01 0.62
C ALA A 82 -3.75 17.34 1.40
N GLY A 83 -2.78 17.99 0.76
CA GLY A 83 -1.56 18.46 1.42
C GLY A 83 -1.85 19.50 2.52
N VAL A 84 -2.74 20.45 2.27
CA VAL A 84 -3.18 21.43 3.29
C VAL A 84 -3.87 20.71 4.46
N LEU A 85 -4.75 19.75 4.15
CA LEU A 85 -5.48 18.99 5.18
C LEU A 85 -4.54 18.13 6.02
N LEU A 86 -3.55 17.49 5.39
CA LEU A 86 -2.53 16.67 6.08
C LEU A 86 -1.69 17.54 7.02
N ALA A 87 -1.20 18.66 6.52
CA ALA A 87 -0.44 19.62 7.32
C ALA A 87 -1.25 20.16 8.51
N ALA A 88 -2.51 20.52 8.28
CA ALA A 88 -3.42 20.94 9.34
C ALA A 88 -3.60 19.84 10.40
N GLY A 89 -3.77 18.58 9.98
CA GLY A 89 -3.88 17.44 10.88
C GLY A 89 -2.63 17.27 11.76
N PHE A 90 -1.43 17.29 11.17
CA PHE A 90 -0.18 17.22 11.94
C PHE A 90 0.01 18.45 12.86
N MET A 91 -0.26 19.66 12.39
CA MET A 91 -0.15 20.87 13.21
C MET A 91 -1.15 20.86 14.38
N LEU A 92 -2.38 20.43 14.16
CA LEU A 92 -3.36 20.28 15.23
C LEU A 92 -2.95 19.19 16.23
N THR A 93 -2.31 18.12 15.77
CA THR A 93 -1.80 17.06 16.65
C THR A 93 -0.77 17.61 17.65
N THR A 94 -0.05 18.68 17.36
CA THR A 94 0.89 19.31 18.33
C THR A 94 0.22 19.91 19.57
N ARG A 95 -1.10 20.13 19.52
CA ARG A 95 -1.88 20.79 20.58
C ARG A 95 -2.82 19.86 21.33
N ILE A 96 -2.73 18.56 21.11
CA ILE A 96 -3.60 17.58 21.78
C ILE A 96 -3.34 17.52 23.29
N THR A 97 -4.40 17.30 24.06
CA THR A 97 -4.37 17.09 25.50
C THR A 97 -5.12 15.83 25.91
N ALA A 98 -5.92 15.25 25.01
CA ALA A 98 -6.73 14.07 25.25
C ALA A 98 -6.68 13.11 24.04
N ILE A 99 -6.85 11.82 24.32
CA ILE A 99 -6.74 10.75 23.30
C ILE A 99 -7.72 10.91 22.14
N TRP A 100 -8.95 11.37 22.38
CA TRP A 100 -9.93 11.60 21.31
C TRP A 100 -9.50 12.65 20.31
N GLN A 101 -8.73 13.66 20.76
CA GLN A 101 -8.16 14.68 19.85
C GLN A 101 -7.13 14.05 18.92
N LEU A 102 -6.31 13.11 19.42
CA LEU A 102 -5.41 12.33 18.57
C LEU A 102 -6.18 11.54 17.49
N TYR A 103 -7.30 10.92 17.87
CA TYR A 103 -8.15 10.20 16.92
C TYR A 103 -8.70 11.12 15.84
N VAL A 104 -9.09 12.35 16.18
CA VAL A 104 -9.59 13.32 15.20
C VAL A 104 -8.45 13.86 14.34
N THR A 105 -7.39 14.38 14.94
CA THR A 105 -6.34 15.12 14.23
C THR A 105 -5.43 14.20 13.42
N TYR A 106 -4.82 13.22 14.07
CA TYR A 106 -3.89 12.29 13.41
C TYR A 106 -4.66 11.20 12.63
N SER A 107 -5.69 10.59 13.23
CA SER A 107 -6.27 9.41 12.59
C SER A 107 -7.28 9.79 11.51
N VAL A 108 -8.23 10.67 11.79
CA VAL A 108 -9.26 11.03 10.81
C VAL A 108 -8.71 12.00 9.78
N ILE A 109 -8.20 13.16 10.22
CA ILE A 109 -7.78 14.22 9.29
C ILE A 109 -6.59 13.76 8.45
N CYS A 110 -5.49 13.29 9.09
CA CYS A 110 -4.31 12.84 8.33
C CYS A 110 -4.61 11.58 7.52
N GLY A 111 -5.39 10.62 8.04
CA GLY A 111 -5.76 9.40 7.32
C GLY A 111 -6.52 9.72 6.03
N VAL A 112 -7.58 10.53 6.11
CA VAL A 112 -8.37 10.95 4.93
C VAL A 112 -7.49 11.73 3.95
N ALA A 113 -6.70 12.69 4.43
CA ALA A 113 -5.82 13.49 3.59
C ALA A 113 -4.81 12.63 2.83
N THR A 114 -4.15 11.71 3.53
CA THR A 114 -3.17 10.78 2.92
C THR A 114 -3.83 9.91 1.85
N GLY A 115 -5.02 9.38 2.12
CA GLY A 115 -5.78 8.57 1.16
C GLY A 115 -6.17 9.34 -0.10
N ILE A 116 -6.61 10.61 0.05
CA ILE A 116 -6.93 11.50 -1.07
C ILE A 116 -5.69 11.75 -1.94
N ALA A 117 -4.57 12.15 -1.32
CA ALA A 117 -3.33 12.45 -2.05
C ALA A 117 -2.76 11.21 -2.74
N TYR A 118 -2.71 10.07 -2.03
CA TYR A 118 -2.28 8.78 -2.58
C TYR A 118 -3.08 8.40 -3.82
N SER A 119 -4.41 8.45 -3.73
CA SER A 119 -5.29 8.10 -4.85
C SER A 119 -5.11 9.06 -6.04
N ALA A 120 -4.94 10.37 -5.79
CA ALA A 120 -4.70 11.36 -6.84
C ALA A 120 -3.40 11.08 -7.62
N ILE A 121 -2.31 10.75 -6.91
CA ILE A 121 -1.00 10.45 -7.50
C ILE A 121 -1.06 9.17 -8.32
N VAL A 122 -1.59 8.08 -7.75
CA VAL A 122 -1.66 6.77 -8.40
C VAL A 122 -2.64 6.76 -9.58
N SER A 123 -3.66 7.63 -9.56
CA SER A 123 -4.59 7.78 -10.68
C SER A 123 -3.96 8.45 -11.89
N THR A 124 -3.01 9.36 -11.71
CA THR A 124 -2.54 10.27 -12.76
C THR A 124 -1.16 9.96 -13.29
N LEU A 125 -0.18 9.77 -12.41
CA LEU A 125 1.22 9.73 -12.81
C LEU A 125 1.64 8.48 -13.59
N PRO A 126 1.08 7.28 -13.35
CA PRO A 126 1.42 6.12 -14.17
C PRO A 126 1.10 6.30 -15.66
N LEU A 127 0.11 7.14 -16.00
CA LEU A 127 -0.29 7.39 -17.41
C LEU A 127 0.74 8.18 -18.25
N TRP A 128 1.75 8.75 -17.60
CA TRP A 128 2.94 9.28 -18.30
C TRP A 128 3.85 8.19 -18.83
N PHE A 129 3.63 6.93 -18.41
CA PHE A 129 4.39 5.74 -18.80
C PHE A 129 3.48 4.70 -19.44
N ARG A 130 2.88 5.02 -20.59
CA ARG A 130 2.01 4.10 -21.33
C ARG A 130 2.71 2.80 -21.73
N ASP A 131 4.02 2.89 -21.95
CA ASP A 131 4.91 1.77 -22.27
C ASP A 131 5.21 0.87 -21.06
N LYS A 132 5.11 1.39 -19.84
CA LYS A 132 5.53 0.73 -18.58
C LYS A 132 4.67 1.18 -17.40
N THR A 133 3.34 1.14 -17.55
CA THR A 133 2.39 1.65 -16.54
C THR A 133 2.49 0.90 -15.22
N GLY A 134 2.67 -0.42 -15.27
CA GLY A 134 2.83 -1.27 -14.10
C GLY A 134 4.12 -0.97 -13.34
N MET A 135 5.25 -0.84 -14.05
CA MET A 135 6.54 -0.47 -13.46
C MET A 135 6.47 0.92 -12.82
N ALA A 136 5.86 1.90 -13.50
CA ALA A 136 5.70 3.25 -12.95
C ALA A 136 4.83 3.24 -11.68
N THR A 137 3.73 2.48 -11.70
CA THR A 137 2.88 2.28 -10.52
C THR A 137 3.66 1.60 -9.40
N GLY A 138 4.40 0.54 -9.70
CA GLY A 138 5.23 -0.19 -8.73
C GLY A 138 6.27 0.73 -8.06
N LEU A 139 6.94 1.58 -8.83
CA LEU A 139 7.93 2.53 -8.31
C LEU A 139 7.29 3.60 -7.41
N LEU A 140 6.14 4.13 -7.80
CA LEU A 140 5.36 5.06 -6.99
C LEU A 140 4.99 4.45 -5.64
N VAL A 141 4.36 3.27 -5.67
CA VAL A 141 3.88 2.59 -4.46
C VAL A 141 5.06 2.07 -3.60
N MET A 142 6.22 1.76 -4.21
CA MET A 142 7.47 1.45 -3.51
C MET A 142 7.95 2.66 -2.69
N GLY A 143 7.87 3.88 -3.24
CA GLY A 143 8.20 5.10 -2.51
C GLY A 143 7.40 5.22 -1.20
N TYR A 144 6.09 4.93 -1.26
CA TYR A 144 5.22 4.91 -0.08
C TYR A 144 5.67 3.86 0.97
N ALA A 145 6.08 2.66 0.53
CA ALA A 145 6.55 1.62 1.44
C ALA A 145 7.90 1.94 2.08
N PHE A 146 8.80 2.58 1.34
CA PHE A 146 10.13 2.93 1.83
C PHE A 146 10.13 4.13 2.79
N SER A 147 9.00 4.77 2.98
CA SER A 147 8.86 5.91 3.90
C SER A 147 9.42 5.60 5.30
N THR A 148 8.96 4.51 5.92
CA THR A 148 9.42 4.14 7.26
C THR A 148 10.92 3.87 7.31
N THR A 149 11.48 3.24 6.27
CA THR A 149 12.91 2.92 6.20
C THR A 149 13.78 4.17 6.03
N LEU A 150 13.33 5.12 5.21
CA LEU A 150 14.11 6.32 4.89
C LEU A 150 13.84 7.48 5.85
N LEU A 151 12.56 7.72 6.18
CA LEU A 151 12.16 8.82 7.04
C LEU A 151 12.07 8.42 8.52
N GLY A 152 11.94 7.13 8.84
CA GLY A 152 11.90 6.65 10.22
C GLY A 152 13.10 7.11 11.07
N PRO A 153 14.34 6.92 10.63
CA PRO A 153 15.51 7.42 11.35
C PRO A 153 15.50 8.94 11.53
N ILE A 154 15.02 9.69 10.55
CA ILE A 154 14.90 11.16 10.63
C ILE A 154 13.84 11.53 11.67
N CYS A 155 12.66 10.90 11.62
CA CYS A 155 11.62 11.09 12.63
C CYS A 155 12.11 10.75 14.04
N GLN A 156 12.84 9.64 14.19
CA GLN A 156 13.40 9.22 15.48
C GLN A 156 14.41 10.24 16.00
N SER A 157 15.28 10.79 15.15
CA SER A 157 16.25 11.82 15.53
C SER A 157 15.56 13.13 15.93
N LEU A 158 14.54 13.57 15.16
CA LEU A 158 13.74 14.74 15.51
C LEU A 158 13.03 14.54 16.86
N LEU A 159 12.45 13.36 17.04
CA LEU A 159 11.70 13.01 18.25
C LEU A 159 12.56 13.01 19.50
N SER A 160 13.78 12.41 19.42
CA SER A 160 14.72 12.39 20.55
C SER A 160 15.33 13.74 20.87
N THR A 161 15.46 14.65 19.88
CA THR A 161 16.10 15.95 20.06
C THR A 161 15.10 17.05 20.43
N PHE A 162 13.93 17.06 19.81
CA PHE A 162 12.99 18.16 19.91
C PHE A 162 11.60 17.75 20.47
N GLY A 163 11.39 16.47 20.73
CA GLY A 163 10.13 15.95 21.22
C GLY A 163 9.07 15.78 20.13
N TRP A 164 7.94 15.18 20.51
CA TRP A 164 6.87 14.78 19.57
C TRP A 164 6.16 15.99 18.95
N GLN A 165 5.94 17.09 19.69
CA GLN A 165 5.25 18.27 19.18
C GLN A 165 6.01 18.89 18.01
N MET A 166 7.32 19.13 18.20
CA MET A 166 8.16 19.71 17.15
C MET A 166 8.28 18.78 15.95
N THR A 167 8.35 17.45 16.20
CA THR A 167 8.40 16.47 15.11
C THR A 167 7.16 16.54 14.23
N PHE A 168 5.96 16.57 14.82
CA PHE A 168 4.72 16.75 14.05
C PHE A 168 4.64 18.11 13.36
N MET A 169 5.14 19.16 13.98
CA MET A 169 5.21 20.50 13.34
C MET A 169 6.11 20.51 12.12
N VAL A 170 7.29 19.89 12.20
CA VAL A 170 8.22 19.75 11.07
C VAL A 170 7.60 18.93 9.96
N LEU A 171 7.01 17.77 10.28
CA LEU A 171 6.33 16.92 9.29
C LEU A 171 5.22 17.68 8.59
N GLY A 172 4.33 18.35 9.32
CA GLY A 172 3.25 19.12 8.74
C GLY A 172 3.74 20.26 7.87
N SER A 173 4.82 20.95 8.26
CA SER A 173 5.40 22.05 7.48
C SER A 173 6.05 21.56 6.19
N VAL A 174 6.80 20.45 6.25
CA VAL A 174 7.43 19.84 5.08
C VAL A 174 6.37 19.33 4.11
N ASP A 175 5.35 18.60 4.62
CA ASP A 175 4.25 18.10 3.80
C ASP A 175 3.48 19.24 3.13
N LEU A 176 3.21 20.34 3.84
CA LEU A 176 2.56 21.51 3.26
C LEU A 176 3.31 22.03 2.05
N VAL A 177 4.60 22.30 2.22
CA VAL A 177 5.42 22.89 1.15
C VAL A 177 5.59 21.91 -0.01
N VAL A 178 5.99 20.69 0.28
CA VAL A 178 6.33 19.71 -0.77
C VAL A 178 5.10 19.24 -1.52
N ILE A 179 3.96 19.00 -0.82
CA ILE A 179 2.75 18.54 -1.49
C ILE A 179 2.07 19.66 -2.27
N ILE A 180 2.10 20.92 -1.80
CA ILE A 180 1.59 22.04 -2.59
C ILE A 180 2.42 22.23 -3.85
N LEU A 181 3.75 22.28 -3.74
CA LEU A 181 4.62 22.46 -4.90
C LEU A 181 4.58 21.23 -5.83
N GLY A 182 4.67 20.03 -5.28
CA GLY A 182 4.60 18.78 -6.04
C GLY A 182 3.23 18.54 -6.66
N GLY A 183 2.17 19.00 -6.02
CA GLY A 183 0.78 18.88 -6.48
C GLY A 183 0.54 19.49 -7.87
N PHE A 184 1.31 20.51 -8.27
CA PHE A 184 1.24 21.05 -9.63
C PHE A 184 1.60 20.03 -10.72
N PHE A 185 2.33 19.00 -10.37
CA PHE A 185 2.74 17.93 -11.28
C PHE A 185 1.78 16.71 -11.24
N VAL A 186 0.83 16.68 -10.31
CA VAL A 186 -0.14 15.58 -10.19
C VAL A 186 -1.27 15.79 -11.19
N ARG A 187 -1.01 15.45 -12.45
CA ARG A 187 -1.97 15.64 -13.56
C ARG A 187 -1.82 14.58 -14.64
N PHE A 188 -2.84 14.44 -15.44
CA PHE A 188 -2.76 13.67 -16.68
C PHE A 188 -1.85 14.35 -17.72
N PRO A 189 -1.26 13.58 -18.64
CA PRO A 189 -0.69 14.14 -19.87
C PRO A 189 -1.78 14.89 -20.64
N LYS A 190 -1.42 16.04 -21.24
CA LYS A 190 -2.31 16.73 -22.18
C LYS A 190 -2.44 15.93 -23.47
N ALA A 191 -3.48 16.18 -24.27
CA ALA A 191 -3.74 15.43 -25.49
C ALA A 191 -2.50 15.29 -26.40
N LYS A 192 -1.82 16.39 -26.71
CA LYS A 192 -0.56 16.35 -27.49
C LYS A 192 0.56 15.56 -26.81
N GLU A 193 0.75 15.76 -25.48
CA GLU A 193 1.74 15.01 -24.70
C GLU A 193 1.41 13.51 -24.73
N PHE A 194 0.12 13.15 -24.65
CA PHE A 194 -0.36 11.78 -24.63
C PHE A 194 -0.12 11.04 -25.96
N GLU A 195 -0.27 11.75 -27.10
CA GLU A 195 0.00 11.20 -28.44
C GLU A 195 1.48 10.94 -28.66
N GLU A 196 2.36 11.81 -28.14
CA GLU A 196 3.82 11.71 -28.29
C GLU A 196 4.46 10.70 -27.32
N LEU A 197 3.72 10.22 -26.28
CA LEU A 197 4.26 9.24 -25.34
C LEU A 197 4.47 7.87 -26.02
N PRO A 198 5.57 7.17 -25.68
CA PRO A 198 5.78 5.80 -26.15
C PRO A 198 4.59 4.91 -25.77
N GLN A 199 4.11 4.16 -26.75
CA GLN A 199 3.02 3.19 -26.53
C GLN A 199 3.60 1.86 -26.05
N GLY A 200 2.90 1.22 -25.14
CA GLY A 200 3.26 -0.11 -24.66
C GLY A 200 2.84 -1.21 -25.65
N PRO A 201 3.32 -2.44 -25.43
CA PRO A 201 2.87 -3.59 -26.20
C PRO A 201 1.35 -3.77 -26.08
N GLU A 202 0.70 -4.20 -27.16
CA GLU A 202 -0.76 -4.42 -27.23
C GLU A 202 -1.31 -5.33 -26.11
N VAL A 203 -0.49 -6.22 -25.56
CA VAL A 203 -0.85 -7.12 -24.47
C VAL A 203 -1.26 -6.36 -23.17
N ALA A 204 -0.66 -5.19 -22.95
CA ALA A 204 -1.00 -4.32 -21.82
C ALA A 204 -2.08 -3.27 -22.19
N SER A 205 -2.25 -3.01 -23.49
CA SER A 205 -3.09 -1.94 -24.07
C SER A 205 -4.29 -2.46 -24.85
N GLY A 206 -4.63 -3.76 -24.75
CA GLY A 206 -5.84 -4.28 -25.37
C GLY A 206 -6.98 -3.30 -25.16
N SER A 207 -7.89 -3.14 -26.10
CA SER A 207 -9.04 -2.20 -26.04
C SER A 207 -9.91 -2.48 -24.82
N VAL A 208 -9.37 -2.11 -23.63
CA VAL A 208 -10.09 -2.29 -22.37
C VAL A 208 -11.29 -1.38 -22.39
N GLN A 209 -12.48 -1.95 -22.42
CA GLN A 209 -13.72 -1.19 -22.32
C GLN A 209 -13.72 -0.41 -21.01
N ASN A 210 -14.01 0.88 -21.09
CA ASN A 210 -14.20 1.71 -19.91
C ASN A 210 -15.48 1.31 -19.19
N VAL A 211 -15.34 0.64 -18.06
CA VAL A 211 -16.43 0.09 -17.25
C VAL A 211 -16.74 1.04 -16.11
N SER A 212 -18.00 1.45 -15.98
CA SER A 212 -18.45 2.26 -14.85
C SER A 212 -18.42 1.45 -13.54
N THR A 213 -18.35 2.13 -12.40
CA THR A 213 -18.34 1.47 -11.08
C THR A 213 -19.59 0.62 -10.86
N ALA A 214 -20.75 1.10 -11.29
CA ALA A 214 -22.00 0.35 -11.19
C ALA A 214 -22.01 -0.94 -12.03
N GLU A 215 -21.40 -0.89 -13.22
CA GLU A 215 -21.23 -2.07 -14.08
C GLU A 215 -20.17 -3.01 -13.50
N MET A 216 -19.04 -2.48 -13.01
CA MET A 216 -17.99 -3.26 -12.36
C MET A 216 -18.54 -4.10 -11.21
N LEU A 217 -19.34 -3.49 -10.32
CA LEU A 217 -19.95 -4.16 -9.16
C LEU A 217 -20.95 -5.26 -9.54
N LYS A 218 -21.45 -5.30 -10.78
CA LYS A 218 -22.32 -6.38 -11.28
C LYS A 218 -21.52 -7.56 -11.84
N THR A 219 -20.20 -7.44 -11.98
CA THR A 219 -19.39 -8.50 -12.61
C THR A 219 -18.86 -9.49 -11.58
N PRO A 220 -18.90 -10.80 -11.85
CA PRO A 220 -18.25 -11.81 -11.01
C PRO A 220 -16.74 -11.57 -10.89
N THR A 221 -16.11 -11.03 -11.93
CA THR A 221 -14.67 -10.71 -11.96
C THR A 221 -14.30 -9.76 -10.84
N PHE A 222 -15.15 -8.76 -10.51
CA PHE A 222 -14.90 -7.83 -9.41
C PHE A 222 -14.77 -8.57 -8.07
N TYR A 223 -15.72 -9.44 -7.73
CA TYR A 223 -15.73 -10.15 -6.46
C TYR A 223 -14.57 -11.16 -6.35
N LEU A 224 -14.23 -11.82 -7.45
CA LEU A 224 -13.09 -12.74 -7.51
C LEU A 224 -11.75 -12.00 -7.31
N ILE A 225 -11.55 -10.87 -8.00
CA ILE A 225 -10.35 -10.03 -7.84
C ILE A 225 -10.31 -9.41 -6.44
N PHE A 226 -11.44 -8.95 -5.91
CA PHE A 226 -11.52 -8.41 -4.55
C PHE A 226 -11.14 -9.47 -3.51
N ALA A 227 -11.70 -10.67 -3.59
CA ALA A 227 -11.36 -11.79 -2.71
C ALA A 227 -9.88 -12.21 -2.84
N TYR A 228 -9.34 -12.25 -4.08
CA TYR A 228 -7.92 -12.47 -4.32
C TYR A 228 -7.05 -11.43 -3.59
N ILE A 229 -7.36 -10.14 -3.73
CA ILE A 229 -6.58 -9.06 -3.12
C ILE A 229 -6.66 -9.13 -1.60
N VAL A 230 -7.85 -9.36 -1.04
CA VAL A 230 -8.06 -9.49 0.41
C VAL A 230 -7.24 -10.65 0.96
N THR A 231 -7.38 -11.84 0.39
CA THR A 231 -6.74 -13.05 0.93
C THR A 231 -5.22 -13.01 0.79
N LEU A 232 -4.70 -12.54 -0.35
CA LEU A 232 -3.27 -12.39 -0.54
C LEU A 232 -2.69 -11.26 0.34
N GLY A 233 -3.43 -10.16 0.52
CA GLY A 233 -3.09 -9.09 1.45
C GLY A 233 -3.03 -9.58 2.90
N SER A 234 -3.96 -10.44 3.29
CA SER A 234 -4.00 -11.05 4.63
C SER A 234 -2.76 -11.89 4.94
N VAL A 235 -2.28 -12.66 3.95
CA VAL A 235 -1.04 -13.44 4.09
C VAL A 235 0.13 -12.54 4.45
N GLY A 236 0.33 -11.46 3.71
CA GLY A 236 1.45 -10.54 3.96
C GLY A 236 1.33 -9.79 5.28
N LEU A 237 0.13 -9.32 5.63
CA LEU A 237 -0.10 -8.64 6.91
C LEU A 237 0.12 -9.56 8.11
N ALA A 238 -0.30 -10.83 8.02
CA ALA A 238 -0.06 -11.79 9.09
C ALA A 238 1.44 -12.07 9.25
N ILE A 239 2.18 -12.25 8.16
CA ILE A 239 3.64 -12.43 8.23
C ILE A 239 4.31 -11.21 8.87
N ILE A 240 4.00 -10.00 8.43
CA ILE A 240 4.59 -8.77 9.01
C ILE A 240 4.33 -8.68 10.51
N ASN A 241 3.09 -8.94 10.94
CA ASN A 241 2.70 -8.80 12.33
C ASN A 241 3.30 -9.87 13.25
N HIS A 242 3.47 -11.09 12.75
CA HIS A 242 3.87 -12.24 13.56
C HIS A 242 5.31 -12.72 13.32
N MET A 243 6.03 -12.16 12.34
CA MET A 243 7.39 -12.56 11.99
C MET A 243 8.36 -12.47 13.18
N SER A 244 8.45 -11.31 13.82
CA SER A 244 9.36 -11.11 14.95
C SER A 244 8.96 -11.94 16.19
N PRO A 245 7.71 -11.92 16.66
CA PRO A 245 7.28 -12.76 17.77
C PRO A 245 7.50 -14.27 17.54
N LEU A 246 7.26 -14.76 16.32
CA LEU A 246 7.48 -16.17 15.96
C LEU A 246 8.97 -16.53 16.02
N LEU A 247 9.84 -15.69 15.45
CA LEU A 247 11.28 -15.94 15.42
C LEU A 247 11.90 -15.94 16.84
N ILE A 248 11.46 -15.03 17.69
CA ILE A 248 11.94 -14.93 19.08
C ILE A 248 11.34 -16.06 19.93
N GLY A 249 10.01 -16.24 19.90
CA GLY A 249 9.30 -17.12 20.82
C GLY A 249 9.48 -18.60 20.51
N GLU A 250 9.43 -19.01 19.22
CA GLU A 250 9.50 -20.43 18.86
C GLU A 250 10.87 -20.90 18.36
N PHE A 251 11.67 -19.99 17.79
CA PHE A 251 13.00 -20.33 17.29
C PHE A 251 14.13 -19.82 18.17
N GLY A 252 13.82 -19.07 19.24
CA GLY A 252 14.81 -18.60 20.21
C GLY A 252 15.82 -17.59 19.64
N LEU A 253 15.48 -16.90 18.55
CA LEU A 253 16.40 -15.91 17.97
C LEU A 253 16.50 -14.68 18.87
N ALA A 254 17.72 -14.09 18.91
CA ALA A 254 17.91 -12.80 19.57
C ALA A 254 17.01 -11.71 18.93
N ALA A 255 16.47 -10.81 19.74
CA ALA A 255 15.61 -9.72 19.29
C ALA A 255 16.25 -8.87 18.18
N ALA A 256 17.57 -8.63 18.27
CA ALA A 256 18.32 -7.91 17.24
C ALA A 256 18.32 -8.63 15.89
N THR A 257 18.46 -9.96 15.88
CA THR A 257 18.39 -10.79 14.66
C THR A 257 16.99 -10.75 14.07
N ALA A 258 15.97 -10.92 14.90
CA ALA A 258 14.58 -10.84 14.44
C ALA A 258 14.25 -9.46 13.84
N ALA A 259 14.72 -8.37 14.46
CA ALA A 259 14.56 -7.02 13.92
C ALA A 259 15.27 -6.82 12.58
N ALA A 260 16.49 -7.37 12.42
CA ALA A 260 17.22 -7.31 11.16
C ALA A 260 16.44 -8.05 10.03
N VAL A 261 15.86 -9.22 10.33
CA VAL A 261 15.06 -9.98 9.36
C VAL A 261 13.78 -9.23 8.97
N VAL A 262 13.10 -8.59 9.91
CA VAL A 262 11.95 -7.73 9.64
C VAL A 262 12.33 -6.58 8.71
N SER A 263 13.49 -5.97 8.94
CA SER A 263 14.00 -4.87 8.08
C SER A 263 14.29 -5.36 6.65
N ILE A 264 14.95 -6.51 6.50
CA ILE A 264 15.18 -7.15 5.19
C ILE A 264 13.85 -7.50 4.52
N GLY A 265 12.90 -8.04 5.27
CA GLY A 265 11.56 -8.33 4.78
C GLY A 265 10.84 -7.09 4.25
N SER A 266 10.98 -5.95 4.91
CA SER A 266 10.43 -4.67 4.45
C SER A 266 11.07 -4.20 3.13
N LEU A 267 12.38 -4.41 2.95
CA LEU A 267 13.06 -4.16 1.68
C LEU A 267 12.53 -5.09 0.59
N CYS A 268 12.37 -6.40 0.90
CA CYS A 268 11.79 -7.37 -0.03
C CYS A 268 10.36 -6.98 -0.45
N ASN A 269 9.55 -6.48 0.46
CA ASN A 269 8.22 -5.92 0.16
C ASN A 269 8.32 -4.75 -0.84
N GLY A 270 9.24 -3.82 -0.61
CA GLY A 270 9.47 -2.70 -1.54
C GLY A 270 9.92 -3.15 -2.92
N VAL A 271 10.90 -4.05 -2.99
CA VAL A 271 11.39 -4.64 -4.24
C VAL A 271 10.28 -5.41 -4.97
N GLY A 272 9.45 -6.15 -4.23
CA GLY A 272 8.29 -6.87 -4.76
C GLY A 272 7.32 -5.95 -5.52
N ARG A 273 7.12 -4.73 -5.06
CA ARG A 273 6.28 -3.72 -5.74
C ARG A 273 6.81 -3.39 -7.13
N LEU A 274 8.10 -3.13 -7.24
CA LEU A 274 8.74 -2.79 -8.51
C LEU A 274 8.76 -3.99 -9.47
N LEU A 275 9.18 -5.16 -8.98
CA LEU A 275 9.26 -6.38 -9.78
C LEU A 275 7.90 -6.78 -10.36
N CYS A 276 6.87 -6.82 -9.53
CA CYS A 276 5.53 -7.20 -9.97
C CYS A 276 4.90 -6.16 -10.90
N GLY A 277 5.20 -4.87 -10.73
CA GLY A 277 4.83 -3.84 -11.69
C GLY A 277 5.46 -4.08 -13.07
N ALA A 278 6.75 -4.42 -13.12
CA ALA A 278 7.45 -4.73 -14.37
C ALA A 278 6.96 -6.06 -15.01
N ILE A 279 6.63 -7.06 -14.20
CA ILE A 279 6.02 -8.32 -14.66
C ILE A 279 4.64 -8.04 -15.25
N PHE A 280 3.83 -7.20 -14.58
CA PHE A 280 2.51 -6.81 -15.04
C PHE A 280 2.56 -6.21 -16.48
N ASP A 281 3.53 -5.35 -16.76
CA ASP A 281 3.69 -4.75 -18.08
C ASP A 281 3.98 -5.78 -19.17
N LYS A 282 4.59 -6.92 -18.83
CA LYS A 282 4.93 -7.99 -19.78
C LYS A 282 3.81 -9.00 -20.01
N ILE A 283 3.12 -9.41 -18.96
CA ILE A 283 2.18 -10.53 -19.01
C ILE A 283 0.71 -10.14 -18.74
N GLY A 284 0.45 -8.87 -18.38
CA GLY A 284 -0.89 -8.32 -18.16
C GLY A 284 -1.55 -8.74 -16.83
N SER A 285 -2.79 -8.25 -16.62
CA SER A 285 -3.51 -8.32 -15.34
C SER A 285 -3.73 -9.75 -14.84
N ILE A 286 -4.40 -10.57 -15.64
CA ILE A 286 -4.82 -11.92 -15.21
C ILE A 286 -3.63 -12.87 -15.04
N ALA A 287 -2.65 -12.80 -15.92
CA ALA A 287 -1.45 -13.64 -15.79
C ALA A 287 -0.63 -13.27 -14.54
N THR A 288 -0.52 -11.97 -14.23
CA THR A 288 0.17 -11.51 -13.03
C THR A 288 -0.56 -11.95 -11.74
N THR A 289 -1.90 -11.87 -11.69
CA THR A 289 -2.65 -12.34 -10.52
C THR A 289 -2.47 -13.84 -10.28
N ARG A 290 -2.48 -14.65 -11.36
CA ARG A 290 -2.25 -16.09 -11.29
C ARG A 290 -0.83 -16.42 -10.82
N LEU A 291 0.16 -15.75 -11.40
CA LEU A 291 1.57 -15.93 -11.02
C LEU A 291 1.76 -15.62 -9.53
N LEU A 292 1.26 -14.47 -9.08
CA LEU A 292 1.48 -13.99 -7.72
C LEU A 292 0.77 -14.85 -6.67
N SER A 293 -0.46 -15.30 -6.96
CA SER A 293 -1.20 -16.20 -6.06
C SER A 293 -0.57 -17.58 -5.99
N THR A 294 -0.16 -18.15 -7.12
CA THR A 294 0.52 -19.46 -7.17
C THR A 294 1.87 -19.40 -6.45
N TYR A 295 2.65 -18.32 -6.69
CA TYR A 295 3.89 -18.07 -5.97
C TYR A 295 3.65 -18.00 -4.44
N SER A 296 2.65 -17.24 -3.99
CA SER A 296 2.31 -17.17 -2.56
C SER A 296 1.94 -18.54 -1.99
N LEU A 297 1.13 -19.31 -2.69
CA LEU A 297 0.72 -20.67 -2.27
C LEU A 297 1.92 -21.59 -2.07
N VAL A 298 2.85 -21.60 -3.03
CA VAL A 298 4.08 -22.40 -2.94
C VAL A 298 4.95 -21.95 -1.77
N ILE A 299 5.17 -20.62 -1.63
CA ILE A 299 5.99 -20.09 -0.53
C ILE A 299 5.40 -20.41 0.83
N ILE A 300 4.07 -20.29 1.01
CA ILE A 300 3.42 -20.59 2.29
C ILE A 300 3.49 -22.09 2.58
N GLY A 301 3.32 -22.95 1.58
CA GLY A 301 3.52 -24.39 1.73
C GLY A 301 4.93 -24.76 2.18
N LEU A 302 5.95 -24.18 1.52
CA LEU A 302 7.36 -24.36 1.90
C LEU A 302 7.64 -23.80 3.29
N LEU A 303 7.03 -22.65 3.64
CA LEU A 303 7.19 -22.02 4.95
C LEU A 303 6.63 -22.92 6.08
N TYR A 304 5.49 -23.57 5.84
CA TYR A 304 4.93 -24.54 6.76
C TYR A 304 5.86 -25.76 6.95
N LEU A 305 6.40 -26.31 5.86
CA LEU A 305 7.38 -27.41 5.94
C LEU A 305 8.65 -27.00 6.69
N ALA A 306 9.17 -25.80 6.43
CA ALA A 306 10.34 -25.26 7.13
C ALA A 306 10.06 -25.06 8.64
N TYR A 307 8.83 -24.64 8.99
CA TYR A 307 8.38 -24.51 10.38
C TYR A 307 8.35 -25.86 11.08
N GLN A 308 7.73 -26.87 10.47
CA GLN A 308 7.66 -28.24 11.02
C GLN A 308 9.06 -28.88 11.20
N ALA A 309 9.94 -28.66 10.22
CA ALA A 309 11.31 -29.16 10.25
C ALA A 309 12.26 -28.32 11.15
N LYS A 310 11.76 -27.24 11.78
CA LYS A 310 12.55 -26.29 12.58
C LYS A 310 13.77 -25.71 11.85
N MET A 311 13.66 -25.53 10.52
CA MET A 311 14.76 -25.04 9.67
C MET A 311 14.83 -23.51 9.69
N VAL A 312 15.57 -22.92 10.64
CA VAL A 312 15.69 -21.46 10.80
C VAL A 312 16.13 -20.75 9.51
N PRO A 313 17.20 -21.14 8.80
CA PRO A 313 17.60 -20.43 7.58
C PRO A 313 16.52 -20.42 6.51
N ALA A 314 15.80 -21.52 6.31
CA ALA A 314 14.69 -21.61 5.36
C ALA A 314 13.54 -20.68 5.78
N MET A 315 13.20 -20.64 7.06
CA MET A 315 12.18 -19.75 7.60
C MET A 315 12.50 -18.27 7.26
N LEU A 316 13.74 -17.82 7.50
CA LEU A 316 14.14 -16.44 7.24
C LEU A 316 14.02 -16.07 5.76
N ILE A 317 14.50 -16.94 4.87
CA ILE A 317 14.45 -16.71 3.42
C ILE A 317 13.00 -16.72 2.92
N LEU A 318 12.20 -17.70 3.34
CA LEU A 318 10.83 -17.85 2.87
C LEU A 318 9.90 -16.76 3.40
N MET A 319 10.11 -16.26 4.61
CA MET A 319 9.38 -15.07 5.12
C MET A 319 9.66 -13.84 4.27
N CYS A 320 10.93 -13.60 3.92
CA CYS A 320 11.30 -12.50 3.02
C CYS A 320 10.67 -12.70 1.62
N ALA A 321 10.68 -13.91 1.09
CA ALA A 321 10.04 -14.25 -0.18
C ALA A 321 8.52 -14.03 -0.16
N ALA A 322 7.84 -14.37 0.94
CA ALA A 322 6.41 -14.08 1.10
C ALA A 322 6.10 -12.57 1.11
N LEU A 323 7.00 -11.76 1.65
CA LEU A 323 6.86 -10.29 1.64
C LEU A 323 7.07 -9.68 0.25
N VAL A 324 7.81 -10.33 -0.66
CA VAL A 324 7.82 -9.97 -2.09
C VAL A 324 6.42 -10.11 -2.71
N ALA A 325 5.70 -11.19 -2.40
CA ALA A 325 4.32 -11.38 -2.88
C ALA A 325 3.37 -10.30 -2.32
N PHE A 326 3.52 -9.94 -1.05
CA PHE A 326 2.72 -8.88 -0.43
C PHE A 326 2.95 -7.52 -1.10
N GLY A 327 4.22 -7.17 -1.34
CA GLY A 327 4.56 -5.96 -2.08
C GLY A 327 4.00 -5.96 -3.50
N GLY A 328 4.13 -7.09 -4.18
CA GLY A 328 3.56 -7.30 -5.51
C GLY A 328 2.05 -7.12 -5.54
N ASN A 329 1.32 -7.68 -4.58
CA ASN A 329 -0.12 -7.48 -4.43
C ASN A 329 -0.47 -5.98 -4.34
N ALA A 330 0.18 -5.25 -3.44
CA ALA A 330 -0.09 -3.83 -3.23
C ALA A 330 0.14 -2.98 -4.49
N ALA A 331 1.19 -3.26 -5.27
CA ALA A 331 1.51 -2.52 -6.49
C ALA A 331 0.61 -2.90 -7.68
N THR A 332 0.13 -4.14 -7.71
CA THR A 332 -0.71 -4.60 -8.81
C THR A 332 -2.17 -4.18 -8.67
N ILE A 333 -2.66 -3.79 -7.49
CA ILE A 333 -4.05 -3.34 -7.30
C ILE A 333 -4.43 -2.21 -8.26
N PRO A 334 -3.71 -1.08 -8.33
CA PRO A 334 -4.03 -0.03 -9.29
C PRO A 334 -3.91 -0.50 -10.75
N SER A 335 -2.87 -1.27 -11.05
CA SER A 335 -2.60 -1.77 -12.41
C SER A 335 -3.69 -2.76 -12.89
N ILE A 336 -4.14 -3.67 -12.01
CA ILE A 336 -5.25 -4.60 -12.26
C ILE A 336 -6.55 -3.83 -12.48
N THR A 337 -6.82 -2.81 -11.64
CA THR A 337 -8.02 -1.97 -11.76
C THR A 337 -8.07 -1.32 -13.14
N ARG A 338 -6.96 -0.74 -13.57
CA ARG A 338 -6.84 -0.10 -14.89
C ARG A 338 -6.93 -1.11 -16.01
N GLY A 339 -6.22 -2.22 -15.90
CA GLY A 339 -6.17 -3.26 -16.93
C GLY A 339 -7.46 -4.05 -17.13
N LEU A 340 -8.37 -4.07 -16.16
CA LEU A 340 -9.67 -4.77 -16.27
C LEU A 340 -10.84 -3.83 -16.55
N TYR A 341 -10.76 -2.57 -16.10
CA TYR A 341 -11.92 -1.65 -16.09
C TYR A 341 -11.66 -0.32 -16.81
N GLY A 342 -10.45 -0.11 -17.34
CA GLY A 342 -10.08 1.09 -18.10
C GLY A 342 -9.77 2.32 -17.27
N ASP A 343 -9.44 3.40 -17.96
CA ASP A 343 -8.95 4.64 -17.34
C ASP A 343 -10.05 5.63 -16.97
N LYS A 344 -11.16 5.65 -17.73
CA LYS A 344 -12.20 6.68 -17.61
C LYS A 344 -12.80 6.77 -16.19
N TYR A 345 -13.06 5.64 -15.57
CA TYR A 345 -13.66 5.53 -14.22
C TYR A 345 -12.67 5.01 -13.18
N PHE A 346 -11.38 5.07 -13.49
CA PHE A 346 -10.33 4.45 -12.68
C PHE A 346 -10.42 4.83 -11.20
N SER A 347 -10.48 6.11 -10.87
CA SER A 347 -10.47 6.57 -9.47
C SER A 347 -11.65 6.03 -8.66
N SER A 348 -12.85 5.99 -9.25
CA SER A 348 -14.04 5.44 -8.60
C SER A 348 -13.97 3.91 -8.49
N ASN A 349 -13.46 3.22 -9.51
CA ASN A 349 -13.28 1.77 -9.49
C ASN A 349 -12.21 1.35 -8.49
N PHE A 350 -11.08 2.09 -8.50
CA PHE A 350 -9.97 1.88 -7.59
C PHE A 350 -10.40 2.05 -6.14
N SER A 351 -11.23 3.05 -5.83
CA SER A 351 -11.72 3.26 -4.47
C SER A 351 -12.53 2.07 -3.93
N MET A 352 -13.37 1.46 -4.77
CA MET A 352 -14.14 0.26 -4.38
C MET A 352 -13.22 -0.95 -4.14
N ILE A 353 -12.24 -1.15 -5.02
CA ILE A 353 -11.27 -2.23 -4.84
C ILE A 353 -10.40 -1.98 -3.61
N TYR A 354 -10.02 -0.73 -3.33
CA TYR A 354 -9.16 -0.39 -2.19
C TYR A 354 -9.81 -0.62 -0.82
N LEU A 355 -11.15 -0.76 -0.76
CA LEU A 355 -11.84 -1.20 0.46
C LEU A 355 -11.38 -2.59 0.95
N ASN A 356 -10.64 -3.35 0.13
CA ASN A 356 -9.97 -4.58 0.55
C ASN A 356 -9.12 -4.40 1.82
N SER A 357 -8.54 -3.21 2.01
CA SER A 357 -7.69 -2.91 3.17
C SER A 357 -8.41 -3.05 4.51
N LEU A 358 -9.74 -2.86 4.54
CA LEU A 358 -10.57 -3.05 5.74
C LEU A 358 -10.71 -4.53 6.13
N PHE A 359 -10.63 -5.43 5.16
CA PHE A 359 -10.85 -6.86 5.35
C PHE A 359 -9.55 -7.64 5.48
N SER A 360 -8.46 -7.19 4.85
CA SER A 360 -7.18 -7.90 4.82
C SER A 360 -6.52 -8.06 6.20
N GLY A 361 -6.87 -7.22 7.18
CA GLY A 361 -6.37 -7.32 8.55
C GLY A 361 -7.05 -8.42 9.40
N ILE A 362 -8.25 -8.88 9.00
CA ILE A 362 -9.05 -9.82 9.81
C ILE A 362 -8.33 -11.15 10.03
N PRO A 363 -7.81 -11.86 9.00
CA PRO A 363 -7.10 -13.12 9.21
C PRO A 363 -5.83 -12.96 10.06
N ALA A 364 -5.10 -11.85 9.94
CA ALA A 364 -3.94 -11.58 10.79
C ALA A 364 -4.32 -11.46 12.27
N SER A 365 -5.46 -10.83 12.57
CA SER A 365 -6.00 -10.74 13.92
C SER A 365 -6.45 -12.11 14.47
N ILE A 366 -7.07 -12.93 13.63
CA ILE A 366 -7.46 -14.31 13.99
C ILE A 366 -6.22 -15.14 14.33
N VAL A 367 -5.14 -15.02 13.56
CA VAL A 367 -3.85 -15.69 13.85
C VAL A 367 -3.37 -15.30 15.25
N GLY A 368 -3.39 -14.01 15.62
CA GLY A 368 -2.99 -13.57 16.96
C GLY A 368 -3.84 -14.16 18.08
N MET A 369 -5.17 -14.22 17.89
CA MET A 369 -6.08 -14.83 18.86
C MET A 369 -5.85 -16.35 19.03
N LEU A 370 -5.61 -17.06 17.94
CA LEU A 370 -5.35 -18.50 17.98
C LEU A 370 -3.98 -18.79 18.59
N GLN A 371 -2.95 -18.02 18.27
CA GLN A 371 -1.63 -18.14 18.88
C GLN A 371 -1.70 -17.95 20.41
N ALA A 372 -2.43 -16.93 20.86
CA ALA A 372 -2.62 -16.68 22.30
C ALA A 372 -3.31 -17.84 23.03
N LYS A 373 -4.19 -18.61 22.34
CA LYS A 373 -4.86 -19.79 22.91
C LYS A 373 -4.04 -21.07 22.80
N ALA A 374 -3.38 -21.29 21.67
CA ALA A 374 -2.67 -22.54 21.37
C ALA A 374 -1.22 -22.54 21.87
N GLY A 375 -0.64 -21.37 22.13
CA GLY A 375 0.76 -21.22 22.53
C GLY A 375 1.78 -21.46 21.41
N ASN A 376 1.33 -21.70 20.17
CA ASN A 376 2.19 -21.92 19.02
C ASN A 376 1.62 -21.27 17.75
N TYR A 377 2.43 -21.24 16.68
CA TYR A 377 2.06 -20.62 15.39
C TYR A 377 1.59 -21.61 14.32
N GLU A 378 1.33 -22.88 14.64
CA GLU A 378 0.90 -23.89 13.66
C GLU A 378 -0.39 -23.47 12.94
N ASN A 379 -1.38 -22.99 13.69
CA ASN A 379 -2.64 -22.47 13.15
C ASN A 379 -2.47 -21.26 12.21
N MET A 380 -1.40 -20.47 12.39
CA MET A 380 -1.06 -19.39 11.47
C MET A 380 -0.86 -19.93 10.05
N PHE A 381 -0.03 -20.97 9.88
CA PHE A 381 0.28 -21.51 8.56
C PHE A 381 -0.94 -22.17 7.90
N LEU A 382 -1.84 -22.77 8.69
CA LEU A 382 -3.10 -23.30 8.18
C LEU A 382 -3.99 -22.18 7.63
N ILE A 383 -4.14 -21.07 8.37
CA ILE A 383 -4.92 -19.92 7.91
C ILE A 383 -4.28 -19.31 6.66
N LEU A 384 -2.96 -19.09 6.64
CA LEU A 384 -2.26 -18.55 5.49
C LEU A 384 -2.34 -19.46 4.27
N GLY A 385 -2.29 -20.78 4.50
CA GLY A 385 -2.51 -21.80 3.47
C GLY A 385 -3.91 -21.68 2.86
N CYS A 386 -4.95 -21.64 3.69
CA CYS A 386 -6.33 -21.44 3.23
C CYS A 386 -6.48 -20.11 2.45
N CYS A 387 -5.93 -19.01 2.96
CA CYS A 387 -5.95 -17.72 2.25
C CYS A 387 -5.25 -17.81 0.89
N SER A 388 -4.09 -18.47 0.81
CA SER A 388 -3.34 -18.62 -0.44
C SER A 388 -4.06 -19.52 -1.45
N VAL A 389 -4.74 -20.58 -0.99
CA VAL A 389 -5.59 -21.44 -1.83
C VAL A 389 -6.75 -20.64 -2.39
N ILE A 390 -7.47 -19.88 -1.54
CA ILE A 390 -8.60 -19.04 -1.97
C ILE A 390 -8.10 -17.98 -2.96
N ALA A 391 -6.98 -17.31 -2.71
CA ALA A 391 -6.39 -16.34 -3.62
C ALA A 391 -6.11 -16.99 -5.00
N THR A 392 -5.54 -18.18 -5.01
CA THR A 392 -5.21 -18.90 -6.25
C THR A 392 -6.47 -19.29 -7.02
N LEU A 393 -7.45 -19.88 -6.36
CA LEU A 393 -8.73 -20.22 -6.98
C LEU A 393 -9.42 -18.99 -7.56
N CYS A 394 -9.49 -17.90 -6.80
CA CYS A 394 -10.09 -16.64 -7.25
C CYS A 394 -9.37 -16.05 -8.48
N ALA A 395 -8.02 -16.06 -8.50
CA ALA A 395 -7.23 -15.58 -9.63
C ALA A 395 -7.46 -16.40 -10.90
N TRP A 396 -7.57 -17.73 -10.78
CA TRP A 396 -7.84 -18.62 -11.91
C TRP A 396 -9.27 -18.46 -12.42
N CYS A 397 -10.26 -18.42 -11.51
CA CYS A 397 -11.67 -18.19 -11.85
C CYS A 397 -11.91 -16.81 -12.49
N ALA A 398 -11.25 -15.77 -11.98
CA ALA A 398 -11.33 -14.43 -12.57
C ALA A 398 -10.88 -14.42 -14.03
N GLY A 399 -9.82 -15.16 -14.36
CA GLY A 399 -9.37 -15.29 -15.75
C GLY A 399 -10.35 -16.02 -16.66
N MET A 400 -11.08 -17.02 -16.14
CA MET A 400 -12.14 -17.69 -16.91
C MET A 400 -13.35 -16.77 -17.11
N ALA A 401 -13.75 -16.03 -16.07
CA ALA A 401 -14.86 -15.07 -16.16
C ALA A 401 -14.55 -13.90 -17.11
N ASN A 402 -13.30 -13.44 -17.14
CA ASN A 402 -12.89 -12.36 -18.05
C ASN A 402 -12.90 -12.80 -19.52
N LYS A 403 -12.47 -14.04 -19.82
CA LYS A 403 -12.52 -14.59 -21.20
C LYS A 403 -13.95 -14.69 -21.80
N LYS A 404 -14.96 -14.82 -20.96
CA LYS A 404 -16.37 -14.86 -21.41
C LYS A 404 -16.92 -13.46 -21.74
N ARG A 405 -16.17 -12.42 -21.42
CA ARG A 405 -16.57 -11.02 -21.59
C ARG A 405 -15.85 -10.34 -22.76
N SER A 406 -14.68 -10.82 -23.14
CA SER A 406 -13.93 -10.45 -24.36
C SER A 406 -14.44 -11.23 -25.56
#